data_ee22397fe43c30e9f7c3217844bc8c7f
#
_entry.id   ee22397fe43c30e9f7c3217844bc8c7f
#
_cell.length_a   1.000
_cell.length_b   1.000
_cell.length_c   1.000
_cell.angle_alpha   90.00
_cell.angle_beta   90.00
_cell.angle_gamma   90.00
#
_symmetry.space_group_name_H-M   'P 1'
#
loop_
_entity.id
_entity.type
_entity.pdbx_description
1 polymer ?
#
loop_
_entity_poly.entity_id
_entity_poly.type
_entity_poly.pdbx_seq_one_letter_code
_entity_poly.pdbx_strand_id
1 'polypeptide(L)'
;MYKPHILGKIGEANAVLFLKNKGYKILKVNYVNTYGEIDIIAQLKKQYIFVEVKTKSNLNYGFPQEEVTKIKQIRIKKGALEFLKLRRISTDKIRFDVIEIFNDTINHIEDAFY
;
A
#
# COMPACT_ATOMS: atom_id res chain seq x y z
N MET A 1 7.81 21.77 9.79
CA MET A 1 6.99 20.94 8.88
C MET A 1 7.89 19.98 8.12
N TYR A 2 7.47 18.75 8.02
CA TYR A 2 8.24 17.75 7.28
C TYR A 2 8.11 17.96 5.77
N LYS A 3 9.20 17.68 5.05
CA LYS A 3 9.15 17.63 3.59
C LYS A 3 8.24 16.49 3.13
N PRO A 4 7.62 16.59 1.95
CA PRO A 4 6.66 15.56 1.51
C PRO A 4 7.20 14.13 1.50
N HIS A 5 8.45 13.91 1.09
CA HIS A 5 9.01 12.55 1.07
C HIS A 5 9.24 12.00 2.48
N ILE A 6 9.57 12.85 3.45
CA ILE A 6 9.73 12.43 4.85
C ILE A 6 8.36 12.10 5.44
N LEU A 7 7.35 12.92 5.15
CA LEU A 7 5.99 12.67 5.59
C LEU A 7 5.47 11.33 5.03
N GLY A 8 5.79 11.03 3.78
CA GLY A 8 5.44 9.76 3.17
C GLY A 8 6.10 8.58 3.86
N LYS A 9 7.38 8.70 4.22
CA LYS A 9 8.10 7.63 4.94
C LYS A 9 7.53 7.40 6.34
N ILE A 10 7.17 8.47 7.04
CA ILE A 10 6.51 8.37 8.35
C ILE A 10 5.17 7.66 8.19
N GLY A 11 4.40 8.03 7.19
CA GLY A 11 3.11 7.41 6.90
C GLY A 11 3.24 5.91 6.62
N GLU A 12 4.22 5.53 5.80
CA GLU A 12 4.47 4.12 5.49
C GLU A 12 4.82 3.34 6.74
N ALA A 13 5.67 3.89 7.61
CA ALA A 13 6.03 3.25 8.88
C ALA A 13 4.81 3.07 9.79
N ASN A 14 3.95 4.07 9.85
CA ASN A 14 2.72 4.00 10.63
C ASN A 14 1.76 2.97 10.05
N ALA A 15 1.67 2.88 8.73
CA ALA A 15 0.84 1.87 8.07
C ALA A 15 1.32 0.46 8.38
N VAL A 16 2.64 0.23 8.41
CA VAL A 16 3.21 -1.06 8.76
C VAL A 16 2.81 -1.46 10.18
N LEU A 17 2.95 -0.55 11.14
CA LEU A 17 2.56 -0.82 12.54
C LEU A 17 1.06 -1.11 12.65
N PHE A 18 0.26 -0.33 11.95
CA PHE A 18 -1.19 -0.50 11.92
C PHE A 18 -1.58 -1.90 11.42
N LEU A 19 -0.97 -2.34 10.32
CA LEU A 19 -1.24 -3.67 9.76
C LEU A 19 -0.76 -4.77 10.70
N LYS A 20 0.41 -4.65 11.28
CA LYS A 20 0.92 -5.62 12.25
C LYS A 20 -0.04 -5.77 13.43
N ASN A 21 -0.55 -4.65 13.94
CA ASN A 21 -1.50 -4.68 15.06
C ASN A 21 -2.81 -5.36 14.68
N LYS A 22 -3.16 -5.39 13.40
CA LYS A 22 -4.34 -6.10 12.89
C LYS A 22 -4.06 -7.58 12.58
N GLY A 23 -2.85 -8.04 12.82
CA GLY A 23 -2.49 -9.44 12.59
C GLY A 23 -1.89 -9.74 11.23
N TYR A 24 -1.61 -8.72 10.43
CA TYR A 24 -0.97 -8.91 9.13
C TYR A 24 0.51 -9.20 9.31
N LYS A 25 1.04 -10.13 8.50
CA LYS A 25 2.46 -10.36 8.40
C LYS A 25 3.02 -9.48 7.28
N ILE A 26 4.01 -8.66 7.60
CA ILE A 26 4.63 -7.77 6.60
C ILE A 26 5.72 -8.56 5.87
N LEU A 27 5.59 -8.67 4.57
CA LEU A 27 6.55 -9.40 3.74
C LEU A 27 7.60 -8.48 3.14
N LYS A 28 7.18 -7.32 2.63
CA LYS A 28 8.06 -6.32 2.02
C LYS A 28 7.55 -4.92 2.28
N VAL A 29 8.48 -3.98 2.39
CA VAL A 29 8.19 -2.55 2.43
C VAL A 29 9.02 -1.89 1.34
N ASN A 30 8.39 -0.97 0.61
CA ASN A 30 9.03 -0.29 -0.52
C ASN A 30 9.63 -1.28 -1.52
N TYR A 31 8.78 -2.17 -2.00
CA TYR A 31 9.22 -3.21 -2.93
C TYR A 31 9.38 -2.63 -4.34
N VAL A 32 10.63 -2.49 -4.76
CA VAL A 32 10.97 -2.01 -6.11
C VAL A 32 10.93 -3.18 -7.07
N ASN A 33 10.25 -3.00 -8.20
CA ASN A 33 10.10 -4.03 -9.22
C ASN A 33 10.17 -3.41 -10.61
N THR A 34 10.02 -4.23 -11.63
CA THR A 34 10.12 -3.77 -13.03
C THR A 34 9.14 -2.66 -13.35
N TYR A 35 7.98 -2.62 -12.70
CA TYR A 35 6.89 -1.71 -13.05
C TYR A 35 6.76 -0.51 -12.12
N GLY A 36 7.62 -0.41 -11.11
CA GLY A 36 7.60 0.67 -10.14
C GLY A 36 7.81 0.17 -8.73
N GLU A 37 7.07 0.72 -7.77
CA GLU A 37 7.23 0.40 -6.36
C GLU A 37 5.87 0.07 -5.75
N ILE A 38 5.84 -0.95 -4.90
CA ILE A 38 4.68 -1.28 -4.08
C ILE A 38 5.04 -0.92 -2.63
N ASP A 39 4.23 -0.10 -2.00
CA ASP A 39 4.56 0.44 -0.67
C ASP A 39 4.68 -0.66 0.38
N ILE A 40 3.70 -1.55 0.45
CA ILE A 40 3.72 -2.65 1.42
C ILE A 40 3.16 -3.91 0.75
N ILE A 41 3.82 -5.04 0.99
CA ILE A 41 3.28 -6.35 0.66
C ILE A 41 3.11 -7.09 1.98
N ALA A 42 1.89 -7.56 2.24
CA ALA A 42 1.54 -8.22 3.48
C ALA A 42 0.80 -9.53 3.22
N GLN A 43 0.68 -10.32 4.25
CA GLN A 43 -0.05 -11.57 4.19
C GLN A 43 -0.97 -11.67 5.41
N LEU A 44 -2.22 -12.03 5.17
CA LEU A 44 -3.18 -12.30 6.22
C LEU A 44 -3.77 -13.67 5.93
N LYS A 45 -3.47 -14.65 6.81
CA LYS A 45 -3.81 -16.05 6.58
C LYS A 45 -3.19 -16.49 5.24
N LYS A 46 -4.00 -16.94 4.28
CA LYS A 46 -3.51 -17.38 2.97
C LYS A 46 -3.63 -16.31 1.89
N GLN A 47 -4.03 -15.10 2.26
CA GLN A 47 -4.24 -14.01 1.31
C GLN A 47 -3.04 -13.09 1.26
N TYR A 48 -2.63 -12.72 0.04
CA TYR A 48 -1.56 -11.75 -0.21
C TYR A 48 -2.18 -10.38 -0.49
N ILE A 49 -1.72 -9.38 0.24
CA ILE A 49 -2.29 -8.04 0.18
C ILE A 49 -1.22 -7.07 -0.26
N PHE A 50 -1.49 -6.34 -1.34
CA PHE A 50 -0.60 -5.33 -1.90
C PHE A 50 -1.19 -3.97 -1.57
N VAL A 51 -0.45 -3.16 -0.82
CA VAL A 51 -0.99 -1.96 -0.20
C VAL A 51 -0.30 -0.71 -0.74
N GLU A 52 -1.13 0.25 -1.16
CA GLU A 52 -0.69 1.59 -1.50
C GLU A 52 -0.98 2.50 -0.32
N VAL A 53 0.01 3.26 0.12
CA VAL A 53 -0.13 4.18 1.25
C VAL A 53 -0.23 5.61 0.71
N LYS A 54 -1.28 6.30 1.10
CA LYS A 54 -1.53 7.70 0.76
C LYS A 54 -1.48 8.54 2.03
N THR A 55 -0.45 9.38 2.14
CA THR A 55 -0.33 10.28 3.27
C THR A 55 -0.74 11.68 2.84
N LYS A 56 -1.66 12.27 3.59
CA LYS A 56 -2.19 13.60 3.33
C LYS A 56 -1.83 14.53 4.48
N SER A 57 -1.53 15.77 4.16
CA SER A 57 -1.21 16.79 5.15
C SER A 57 -2.33 17.80 5.25
N ASN A 58 -2.23 18.69 6.24
CA ASN A 58 -3.15 19.82 6.38
C ASN A 58 -3.15 20.73 5.16
N LEU A 59 -2.07 20.74 4.39
CA LEU A 59 -1.99 21.55 3.17
C LEU A 59 -2.94 21.06 2.09
N ASN A 60 -3.38 19.83 2.19
CA ASN A 60 -4.33 19.24 1.25
C ASN A 60 -5.75 19.27 1.77
N TYR A 61 -5.99 19.96 2.88
CA TYR A 61 -7.32 20.08 3.47
C TYR A 61 -8.24 20.81 2.50
N GLY A 62 -9.41 20.23 2.24
CA GLY A 62 -10.40 20.80 1.32
C GLY A 62 -10.23 20.36 -0.14
N PHE A 63 -9.12 19.72 -0.49
CA PHE A 63 -8.97 19.17 -1.82
C PHE A 63 -9.61 17.78 -1.91
N PRO A 64 -10.12 17.39 -3.09
CA PRO A 64 -10.61 16.02 -3.28
C PRO A 64 -9.51 15.01 -2.96
N GLN A 65 -9.93 13.87 -2.43
CA GLN A 65 -8.99 12.78 -2.20
C GLN A 65 -8.43 12.31 -3.54
N GLU A 66 -7.12 12.12 -3.58
CA GLU A 66 -6.51 11.50 -4.75
C GLU A 66 -6.85 10.03 -4.77
N GLU A 67 -7.47 9.59 -5.84
CA GLU A 67 -7.66 8.18 -6.08
C GLU A 67 -6.40 7.59 -6.69
N VAL A 68 -6.19 6.29 -6.49
CA VAL A 68 -5.12 5.58 -7.18
C VAL A 68 -5.49 5.53 -8.65
N THR A 69 -4.68 6.17 -9.51
CA THR A 69 -4.97 6.26 -10.94
C THR A 69 -5.02 4.89 -11.59
N LYS A 70 -5.72 4.82 -12.72
CA LYS A 70 -5.81 3.58 -13.49
C LYS A 70 -4.42 3.06 -13.90
N ILE A 71 -3.54 3.97 -14.32
CA ILE A 71 -2.17 3.62 -14.70
C ILE A 71 -1.41 3.04 -13.50
N LYS A 72 -1.54 3.66 -12.35
CA LYS A 72 -0.89 3.18 -11.13
C LYS A 72 -1.43 1.83 -10.69
N GLN A 73 -2.75 1.63 -10.79
CA GLN A 73 -3.37 0.33 -10.51
C GLN A 73 -2.78 -0.77 -11.38
N ILE A 74 -2.62 -0.50 -12.68
CA ILE A 74 -2.03 -1.45 -13.62
C ILE A 74 -0.59 -1.79 -13.23
N ARG A 75 0.21 -0.79 -12.87
CA ARG A 75 1.59 -1.00 -12.43
C ARG A 75 1.67 -1.84 -11.15
N ILE A 76 0.81 -1.56 -10.19
CA ILE A 76 0.76 -2.32 -8.94
C ILE A 76 0.39 -3.77 -9.23
N LYS A 77 -0.60 -4.01 -10.08
CA LYS A 77 -1.01 -5.37 -10.44
C LYS A 77 0.11 -6.15 -11.12
N LYS A 78 0.81 -5.50 -12.06
CA LYS A 78 1.95 -6.14 -12.73
C LYS A 78 3.09 -6.43 -11.75
N GLY A 79 3.40 -5.50 -10.87
CA GLY A 79 4.41 -5.70 -9.83
C GLY A 79 4.05 -6.82 -8.87
N ALA A 80 2.77 -6.93 -8.52
CA ALA A 80 2.27 -8.00 -7.66
C ALA A 80 2.44 -9.36 -8.33
N LEU A 81 2.11 -9.48 -9.61
CA LEU A 81 2.29 -10.72 -10.36
C LEU A 81 3.76 -11.09 -10.46
N GLU A 82 4.64 -10.11 -10.68
CA GLU A 82 6.08 -10.35 -10.71
C GLU A 82 6.57 -10.88 -9.35
N PHE A 83 6.13 -10.27 -8.24
CA PHE A 83 6.49 -10.71 -6.90
C PHE A 83 6.10 -12.17 -6.67
N LEU A 84 4.86 -12.51 -7.00
CA LEU A 84 4.35 -13.87 -6.81
C LEU A 84 5.09 -14.87 -7.68
N LYS A 85 5.35 -14.51 -8.95
CA LYS A 85 6.06 -15.37 -9.89
C LYS A 85 7.50 -15.65 -9.43
N LEU A 86 8.22 -14.61 -9.02
CA LEU A 86 9.60 -14.75 -8.58
C LEU A 86 9.72 -15.60 -7.31
N ARG A 87 8.68 -15.58 -6.48
CA ARG A 87 8.63 -16.39 -5.26
C ARG A 87 7.96 -17.73 -5.45
N ARG A 88 7.55 -18.03 -6.68
CA ARG A 88 6.88 -19.30 -7.03
C ARG A 88 5.61 -19.53 -6.21
N ILE A 89 4.87 -18.45 -5.99
CA ILE A 89 3.59 -18.50 -5.30
C ILE A 89 2.49 -18.54 -6.35
N SER A 90 1.73 -19.64 -6.35
CA SER A 90 0.56 -19.80 -7.23
C SER A 90 -0.68 -19.65 -6.37
N THR A 91 -1.42 -18.55 -6.56
CA THR A 91 -2.63 -18.32 -5.78
C THR A 91 -3.54 -17.32 -6.50
N ASP A 92 -4.84 -17.45 -6.26
CA ASP A 92 -5.83 -16.45 -6.65
C ASP A 92 -6.28 -15.61 -5.46
N LYS A 93 -5.69 -15.83 -4.28
CA LYS A 93 -6.03 -15.11 -3.05
C LYS A 93 -5.18 -13.86 -2.93
N ILE A 94 -5.52 -12.87 -3.72
CA ILE A 94 -4.82 -11.60 -3.83
C ILE A 94 -5.80 -10.47 -3.57
N ARG A 95 -5.35 -9.44 -2.84
CA ARG A 95 -6.17 -8.28 -2.56
C ARG A 95 -5.32 -7.02 -2.68
N PHE A 96 -5.90 -5.96 -3.22
CA PHE A 96 -5.24 -4.65 -3.36
C PHE A 96 -5.92 -3.66 -2.45
N ASP A 97 -5.18 -3.15 -1.48
CA ASP A 97 -5.69 -2.25 -0.46
C ASP A 97 -5.06 -0.87 -0.59
N VAL A 98 -5.76 0.12 -0.06
CA VAL A 98 -5.23 1.47 0.09
C VAL A 98 -5.32 1.85 1.56
N ILE A 99 -4.25 2.41 2.10
CA ILE A 99 -4.25 3.00 3.43
C ILE A 99 -4.06 4.50 3.26
N GLU A 100 -5.07 5.25 3.69
CA GLU A 100 -5.02 6.72 3.70
C GLU A 100 -4.72 7.20 5.11
N ILE A 101 -3.73 8.07 5.22
CA ILE A 101 -3.34 8.66 6.50
C ILE A 101 -3.48 10.16 6.39
N PHE A 102 -4.31 10.72 7.26
CA PHE A 102 -4.52 12.17 7.37
C PHE A 102 -4.35 12.55 8.84
N ASN A 103 -3.27 13.30 9.12
CA ASN A 103 -2.88 13.59 10.49
C ASN A 103 -2.70 12.29 11.27
N ASP A 104 -3.48 12.08 12.34
CA ASP A 104 -3.40 10.87 13.16
C ASP A 104 -4.46 9.83 12.79
N THR A 105 -5.23 10.08 11.73
CA THR A 105 -6.32 9.20 11.32
C THR A 105 -5.82 8.27 10.22
N ILE A 106 -6.03 6.97 10.42
CA ILE A 106 -5.70 5.94 9.44
C ILE A 106 -7.00 5.33 8.93
N ASN A 107 -7.18 5.37 7.61
CA ASN A 107 -8.32 4.76 6.95
C ASN A 107 -7.83 3.63 6.06
N HIS A 108 -8.20 2.40 6.38
CA HIS A 108 -7.80 1.22 5.64
C HIS A 108 -8.94 0.80 4.72
N ILE A 109 -8.72 0.95 3.42
CA ILE A 109 -9.71 0.59 2.39
C ILE A 109 -9.29 -0.76 1.84
N GLU A 110 -9.99 -1.81 2.25
CA GLU A 110 -9.73 -3.17 1.79
C GLU A 110 -10.35 -3.36 0.42
N ASP A 111 -9.65 -4.13 -0.42
CA ASP A 111 -10.13 -4.49 -1.76
C ASP A 111 -10.49 -3.25 -2.58
N ALA A 112 -9.59 -2.27 -2.56
CA ALA A 112 -9.83 -0.96 -3.14
C ALA A 112 -9.92 -0.96 -4.65
N PHE A 113 -9.23 -1.92 -5.31
CA PHE A 113 -9.28 -2.10 -6.77
C PHE A 113 -8.85 -3.52 -7.13
N TYR A 114 -9.16 -3.92 -8.36
CA TYR A 114 -8.79 -5.24 -8.86
C TYR A 114 -8.64 -5.23 -10.38
#